data_71e8186fbad8701925213a46246fe9e2
#
_entry.id   71e8186fbad8701925213a46246fe9e2
#
_cell.length_a   1.000
_cell.length_b   1.000
_cell.length_c   1.000
_cell.angle_alpha   90.00
_cell.angle_beta   90.00
_cell.angle_gamma   90.00
#
_symmetry.space_group_name_H-M   'P 1'
#
loop_
_entity.id
_entity.type
_entity.pdbx_description
1 polymer ?
#
loop_
_entity_poly.entity_id
_entity_poly.type
_entity_poly.pdbx_seq_one_letter_code
_entity_poly.pdbx_strand_id
1 'polypeptide(L)'
;LENDVKVNTLNFPQFQRGPNLVTSVINSIIWINKIVKNLEEHKPDAVIVLGGDDFSEYYSGYKIIIRLYQFYKISQKLPVFLIGHTIGPFYSWRKKAFSILMSKCRIVTRDELSFNHCKNDLKVKHVEQGHDLAWFDLPKQSNYLKYKMIKKYGLEENKYITIIPSALVKHYTSNSEDYFNSWKKLIEKLQTEKYQIVLMPHVCSDIKKDDRWAINEIAKRLLSKNNIIFIEGMLLPSECRSILSCGHFSISCRMHSAISSLQTAKPTIALSYSIKYAGVISGDVGMPSLVIDATDEKLWENGIVEIINQKVSHIENNYNEITNSLSKRVDEIKDDENNILNRYADIINENKGRPFSE
;
A
#
# COMPACT_ATOMS: atom_id res chain seq x y z
N LEU A 1 8.37 15.96 19.33
CA LEU A 1 9.47 15.18 19.94
C LEU A 1 10.09 14.35 18.83
N GLU A 2 11.06 14.92 18.08
CA GLU A 2 12.00 14.14 17.27
C GLU A 2 12.92 13.41 18.28
N ASN A 3 12.49 12.25 18.71
CA ASN A 3 13.43 11.31 19.31
C ASN A 3 14.27 10.78 18.15
N ASP A 4 15.55 11.13 18.13
CA ASP A 4 16.54 10.54 17.23
C ASP A 4 16.60 9.03 17.47
N VAL A 5 15.72 8.29 16.78
CA VAL A 5 15.76 6.83 16.80
C VAL A 5 17.00 6.40 16.06
N LYS A 6 17.97 5.87 16.79
CA LYS A 6 19.18 5.31 16.20
C LYS A 6 18.83 4.08 15.37
N VAL A 7 18.79 4.23 14.06
CA VAL A 7 18.56 3.12 13.13
C VAL A 7 19.89 2.46 12.79
N ASN A 8 20.05 1.21 13.14
CA ASN A 8 21.18 0.38 12.72
C ASN A 8 20.70 -0.59 11.63
N THR A 9 21.42 -0.65 10.53
CA THR A 9 21.14 -1.62 9.47
C THR A 9 21.91 -2.91 9.75
N LEU A 10 21.20 -4.03 9.86
CA LEU A 10 21.81 -5.36 9.96
C LEU A 10 21.84 -6.02 8.59
N ASN A 11 23.03 -6.47 8.18
CA ASN A 11 23.19 -7.25 6.96
C ASN A 11 22.89 -8.71 7.25
N PHE A 12 21.74 -9.20 6.80
CA PHE A 12 21.45 -10.62 6.81
C PHE A 12 22.15 -11.33 5.64
N PRO A 13 22.56 -12.62 5.84
CA PRO A 13 23.13 -13.40 4.77
C PRO A 13 22.19 -13.45 3.56
N GLN A 14 22.73 -13.24 2.36
CA GLN A 14 21.92 -13.33 1.15
C GLN A 14 21.43 -14.77 0.94
N PHE A 15 20.16 -14.89 0.55
CA PHE A 15 19.59 -16.18 0.19
C PHE A 15 20.15 -16.64 -1.17
N GLN A 16 20.74 -17.83 -1.21
CA GLN A 16 21.21 -18.47 -2.43
C GLN A 16 20.22 -19.55 -2.87
N ARG A 17 19.62 -19.36 -4.04
CA ARG A 17 18.72 -20.34 -4.63
C ARG A 17 19.52 -21.56 -5.08
N GLY A 18 19.03 -22.78 -4.76
CA GLY A 18 19.61 -24.02 -5.26
C GLY A 18 19.22 -24.30 -6.72
N PRO A 19 19.96 -25.19 -7.40
CA PRO A 19 19.70 -25.55 -8.80
C PRO A 19 18.37 -26.29 -9.01
N ASN A 20 17.82 -26.90 -7.98
CA ASN A 20 16.51 -27.57 -8.01
C ASN A 20 15.69 -27.27 -6.76
N LEU A 21 14.44 -27.77 -6.69
CA LEU A 21 13.53 -27.51 -5.58
C LEU A 21 14.09 -28.03 -4.24
N VAL A 22 14.65 -29.22 -4.20
CA VAL A 22 15.15 -29.85 -2.97
C VAL A 22 16.30 -29.04 -2.38
N THR A 23 17.30 -28.71 -3.20
CA THR A 23 18.43 -27.88 -2.76
C THR A 23 18.01 -26.47 -2.39
N SER A 24 16.99 -25.91 -3.05
CA SER A 24 16.42 -24.60 -2.68
C SER A 24 15.73 -24.64 -1.32
N VAL A 25 15.03 -25.71 -0.98
CA VAL A 25 14.42 -25.89 0.36
C VAL A 25 15.50 -26.06 1.43
N ILE A 26 16.52 -26.89 1.17
CA ILE A 26 17.64 -27.08 2.11
C ILE A 26 18.36 -25.74 2.35
N ASN A 27 18.68 -25.00 1.28
CA ASN A 27 19.32 -23.70 1.40
C ASN A 27 18.45 -22.68 2.17
N SER A 28 17.13 -22.77 2.01
CA SER A 28 16.19 -21.93 2.79
C SER A 28 16.26 -22.25 4.28
N ILE A 29 16.31 -23.51 4.66
CA ILE A 29 16.40 -23.93 6.07
C ILE A 29 17.75 -23.47 6.66
N ILE A 30 18.85 -23.66 5.94
CA ILE A 30 20.18 -23.19 6.36
C ILE A 30 20.17 -21.67 6.55
N TRP A 31 19.60 -20.96 5.60
CA TRP A 31 19.49 -19.49 5.64
C TRP A 31 18.63 -19.00 6.82
N ILE A 32 17.48 -19.65 7.10
CA ILE A 32 16.63 -19.35 8.25
C ILE A 32 17.41 -19.55 9.56
N ASN A 33 18.15 -20.65 9.70
CA ASN A 33 18.95 -20.88 10.90
C ASN A 33 20.04 -19.83 11.09
N LYS A 34 20.65 -19.33 10.00
CA LYS A 34 21.61 -18.22 10.07
C LYS A 34 20.93 -16.91 10.52
N ILE A 35 19.70 -16.64 10.05
CA ILE A 35 18.93 -15.48 10.52
C ILE A 35 18.63 -15.58 12.01
N VAL A 36 18.14 -16.73 12.48
CA VAL A 36 17.82 -16.93 13.90
C VAL A 36 19.07 -16.74 14.76
N LYS A 37 20.23 -17.33 14.35
CA LYS A 37 21.49 -17.14 15.06
C LYS A 37 21.92 -15.67 15.09
N ASN A 38 21.80 -14.96 14.00
CA ASN A 38 22.12 -13.53 13.93
C ASN A 38 21.23 -12.71 14.87
N LEU A 39 19.93 -13.02 14.94
CA LEU A 39 19.02 -12.38 15.91
C LEU A 39 19.40 -12.71 17.36
N GLU A 40 19.78 -13.94 17.68
CA GLU A 40 20.25 -14.33 19.01
C GLU A 40 21.53 -13.57 19.41
N GLU A 41 22.45 -13.31 18.49
CA GLU A 41 23.68 -12.55 18.71
C GLU A 41 23.38 -11.06 18.99
N HIS A 42 22.41 -10.47 18.30
CA HIS A 42 22.02 -9.05 18.45
C HIS A 42 21.04 -8.80 19.60
N LYS A 43 20.40 -9.85 20.12
CA LYS A 43 19.44 -9.81 21.24
C LYS A 43 18.37 -8.72 21.13
N PRO A 44 17.61 -8.63 20.03
CA PRO A 44 16.51 -7.69 19.95
C PRO A 44 15.40 -8.09 20.95
N ASP A 45 14.65 -7.12 21.45
CA ASP A 45 13.51 -7.38 22.34
C ASP A 45 12.31 -7.97 21.58
N ALA A 46 12.16 -7.70 20.28
CA ALA A 46 11.11 -8.21 19.40
C ALA A 46 11.50 -8.17 17.92
N VAL A 47 10.73 -8.85 17.09
CA VAL A 47 10.77 -8.74 15.63
C VAL A 47 9.44 -8.17 15.16
N ILE A 48 9.50 -7.02 14.49
CA ILE A 48 8.34 -6.37 13.90
C ILE A 48 8.45 -6.47 12.38
N VAL A 49 7.41 -7.01 11.75
CA VAL A 49 7.30 -7.11 10.30
C VAL A 49 6.24 -6.12 9.83
N LEU A 50 6.67 -5.12 9.09
CA LEU A 50 5.77 -4.07 8.61
C LEU A 50 5.05 -4.51 7.36
N GLY A 51 3.83 -4.04 7.24
CA GLY A 51 2.80 -4.26 6.25
C GLY A 51 3.17 -4.76 4.85
N GLY A 52 2.23 -5.40 4.23
CA GLY A 52 2.36 -5.95 2.88
C GLY A 52 1.24 -6.94 2.56
N ASP A 53 1.32 -7.54 1.38
CA ASP A 53 0.41 -8.58 0.91
C ASP A 53 1.13 -9.91 0.61
N ASP A 54 2.31 -10.08 1.19
CA ASP A 54 3.18 -11.25 0.94
C ASP A 54 2.67 -12.56 1.57
N PHE A 55 1.75 -12.46 2.55
CA PHE A 55 1.15 -13.62 3.21
C PHE A 55 -0.10 -14.09 2.47
N SER A 56 0.08 -14.45 1.19
CA SER A 56 -0.98 -14.93 0.31
C SER A 56 -0.45 -16.00 -0.63
N GLU A 57 -1.29 -16.98 -0.98
CA GLU A 57 -0.98 -17.99 -1.99
C GLU A 57 -0.88 -17.38 -3.40
N TYR A 58 -1.50 -16.24 -3.66
CA TYR A 58 -1.44 -15.58 -4.96
C TYR A 58 -0.02 -15.15 -5.37
N TYR A 59 0.81 -14.75 -4.41
CA TYR A 59 2.12 -14.19 -4.72
C TYR A 59 3.27 -15.17 -4.51
N SER A 60 3.11 -16.13 -3.61
CA SER A 60 4.25 -16.90 -3.09
C SER A 60 4.23 -18.39 -3.42
N GLY A 61 3.11 -18.98 -3.81
CA GLY A 61 3.01 -20.41 -4.06
C GLY A 61 3.58 -21.25 -2.90
N TYR A 62 4.46 -22.21 -3.20
CA TYR A 62 5.10 -23.06 -2.16
C TYR A 62 6.07 -22.28 -1.25
N LYS A 63 6.59 -21.15 -1.71
CA LYS A 63 7.56 -20.34 -0.93
C LYS A 63 6.91 -19.77 0.33
N ILE A 64 5.59 -19.62 0.35
CA ILE A 64 4.88 -19.14 1.53
C ILE A 64 5.13 -20.04 2.75
N ILE A 65 5.20 -21.35 2.58
CA ILE A 65 5.45 -22.29 3.67
C ILE A 65 6.84 -22.08 4.27
N ILE A 66 7.84 -21.81 3.43
CA ILE A 66 9.19 -21.50 3.89
C ILE A 66 9.19 -20.22 4.70
N ARG A 67 8.45 -19.22 4.27
CA ARG A 67 8.30 -17.93 4.98
C ARG A 67 7.57 -18.12 6.32
N LEU A 68 6.48 -18.89 6.35
CA LEU A 68 5.79 -19.21 7.61
C LEU A 68 6.71 -19.97 8.56
N TYR A 69 7.49 -20.92 8.06
CA TYR A 69 8.48 -21.64 8.86
C TYR A 69 9.59 -20.73 9.40
N GLN A 70 10.01 -19.71 8.65
CA GLN A 70 10.94 -18.70 9.13
C GLN A 70 10.37 -17.99 10.36
N PHE A 71 9.15 -17.48 10.30
CA PHE A 71 8.54 -16.80 11.44
C PHE A 71 8.24 -17.75 12.60
N TYR A 72 7.88 -18.99 12.32
CA TYR A 72 7.79 -20.02 13.34
C TYR A 72 9.11 -20.17 14.10
N LYS A 73 10.24 -20.31 13.41
CA LYS A 73 11.56 -20.45 14.04
C LYS A 73 11.94 -19.22 14.87
N ILE A 74 11.66 -18.04 14.37
CA ILE A 74 11.92 -16.78 15.09
C ILE A 74 11.00 -16.68 16.33
N SER A 75 9.71 -17.00 16.20
CA SER A 75 8.73 -16.89 17.29
C SER A 75 8.97 -17.90 18.44
N GLN A 76 9.80 -18.90 18.24
CA GLN A 76 10.26 -19.77 19.33
C GLN A 76 11.29 -19.10 20.24
N LYS A 77 11.87 -17.97 19.83
CA LYS A 77 12.96 -17.26 20.52
C LYS A 77 12.59 -15.85 20.92
N LEU A 78 11.80 -15.17 20.12
CA LEU A 78 11.48 -13.75 20.24
C LEU A 78 10.01 -13.49 19.95
N PRO A 79 9.38 -12.48 20.56
CA PRO A 79 8.08 -11.99 20.15
C PRO A 79 8.12 -11.55 18.67
N VAL A 80 7.13 -12.00 17.89
CA VAL A 80 6.98 -11.63 16.47
C VAL A 80 5.65 -10.94 16.27
N PHE A 81 5.69 -9.71 15.74
CA PHE A 81 4.53 -8.91 15.42
C PHE A 81 4.48 -8.66 13.92
N LEU A 82 3.38 -9.03 13.28
CA LEU A 82 3.07 -8.69 11.89
C LEU A 82 2.06 -7.55 11.92
N ILE A 83 2.42 -6.36 11.46
CA ILE A 83 1.59 -5.16 11.61
C ILE A 83 1.21 -4.61 10.23
N GLY A 84 -0.10 -4.40 10.01
CA GLY A 84 -0.63 -3.81 8.77
C GLY A 84 -0.58 -4.75 7.56
N HIS A 85 -0.80 -6.07 7.74
CA HIS A 85 -0.74 -7.05 6.68
C HIS A 85 -2.09 -7.41 6.07
N THR A 86 -2.13 -7.61 4.75
CA THR A 86 -3.17 -8.41 4.10
C THR A 86 -2.77 -9.89 4.21
N ILE A 87 -3.67 -10.72 4.76
CA ILE A 87 -3.45 -12.15 5.00
C ILE A 87 -4.41 -12.97 4.16
N GLY A 88 -3.84 -13.89 3.38
CA GLY A 88 -4.64 -14.84 2.60
C GLY A 88 -4.99 -14.37 1.17
N PRO A 89 -5.81 -15.16 0.47
CA PRO A 89 -6.39 -16.43 0.94
C PRO A 89 -5.37 -17.57 1.06
N PHE A 90 -5.69 -18.51 1.97
CA PHE A 90 -5.03 -19.79 2.09
C PHE A 90 -6.04 -20.91 1.89
N TYR A 91 -5.65 -22.02 1.25
CA TYR A 91 -6.53 -23.12 0.90
C TYR A 91 -6.01 -24.46 1.42
N SER A 92 -6.92 -25.42 1.55
CA SER A 92 -6.62 -26.81 1.87
C SER A 92 -5.73 -26.95 3.13
N TRP A 93 -4.72 -27.82 3.08
CA TRP A 93 -3.78 -28.09 4.16
C TRP A 93 -2.94 -26.87 4.59
N ARG A 94 -2.77 -25.87 3.71
CA ARG A 94 -2.02 -24.63 4.01
C ARG A 94 -2.70 -23.77 5.06
N LYS A 95 -4.03 -23.81 5.17
CA LYS A 95 -4.76 -23.19 6.30
C LYS A 95 -4.24 -23.73 7.64
N LYS A 96 -4.17 -25.06 7.77
CA LYS A 96 -3.66 -25.71 8.99
C LYS A 96 -2.18 -25.40 9.22
N ALA A 97 -1.38 -25.42 8.15
CA ALA A 97 0.05 -25.05 8.24
C ALA A 97 0.23 -23.61 8.74
N PHE A 98 -0.55 -22.65 8.23
CA PHE A 98 -0.54 -21.27 8.70
C PHE A 98 -0.88 -21.19 10.20
N SER A 99 -1.99 -21.80 10.60
CA SER A 99 -2.45 -21.82 11.99
C SER A 99 -1.36 -22.32 12.96
N ILE A 100 -0.69 -23.42 12.61
CA ILE A 100 0.36 -24.01 13.45
C ILE A 100 1.63 -23.14 13.46
N LEU A 101 2.11 -22.73 12.28
CA LEU A 101 3.39 -22.03 12.15
C LEU A 101 3.33 -20.59 12.67
N MET A 102 2.16 -19.97 12.66
CA MET A 102 1.96 -18.60 13.11
C MET A 102 1.31 -18.50 14.50
N SER A 103 1.16 -19.63 15.21
CA SER A 103 0.43 -19.71 16.50
C SER A 103 0.98 -18.79 17.60
N LYS A 104 2.30 -18.50 17.58
CA LYS A 104 2.97 -17.60 18.55
C LYS A 104 3.17 -16.17 18.00
N CYS A 105 2.82 -15.93 16.74
CA CYS A 105 2.91 -14.58 16.16
C CYS A 105 1.67 -13.78 16.52
N ARG A 106 1.85 -12.47 16.74
CA ARG A 106 0.76 -11.52 16.89
C ARG A 106 0.55 -10.81 15.56
N ILE A 107 -0.68 -10.80 15.05
CA ILE A 107 -1.01 -10.32 13.72
C ILE A 107 -2.00 -9.17 13.83
N VAL A 108 -1.65 -8.03 13.27
CA VAL A 108 -2.57 -6.92 12.99
C VAL A 108 -2.82 -6.91 11.49
N THR A 109 -4.03 -7.20 11.11
CA THR A 109 -4.43 -7.13 9.70
C THR A 109 -4.81 -5.70 9.34
N ARG A 110 -4.60 -5.29 8.08
CA ARG A 110 -4.96 -3.95 7.64
C ARG A 110 -6.35 -3.85 7.02
N ASP A 111 -7.09 -4.95 6.96
CA ASP A 111 -8.42 -5.01 6.37
C ASP A 111 -9.26 -6.10 7.04
N GLU A 112 -10.59 -5.88 7.02
CA GLU A 112 -11.56 -6.77 7.64
C GLU A 112 -11.59 -8.16 7.01
N LEU A 113 -11.38 -8.28 5.71
CA LEU A 113 -11.38 -9.57 5.00
C LEU A 113 -10.25 -10.45 5.51
N SER A 114 -9.05 -9.87 5.65
CA SER A 114 -7.89 -10.55 6.23
C SER A 114 -8.12 -10.93 7.69
N PHE A 115 -8.73 -10.02 8.48
CA PHE A 115 -9.08 -10.31 9.88
C PHE A 115 -10.04 -11.49 9.98
N ASN A 116 -11.13 -11.45 9.22
CA ASN A 116 -12.13 -12.51 9.23
C ASN A 116 -11.54 -13.85 8.76
N HIS A 117 -10.66 -13.82 7.73
CA HIS A 117 -9.95 -15.00 7.27
C HIS A 117 -9.03 -15.57 8.36
N CYS A 118 -8.24 -14.73 9.03
CA CYS A 118 -7.38 -15.16 10.15
C CYS A 118 -8.17 -15.75 11.29
N LYS A 119 -9.25 -15.10 11.70
CA LYS A 119 -10.07 -15.50 12.86
C LYS A 119 -10.90 -16.74 12.58
N ASN A 120 -11.61 -16.76 11.45
CA ASN A 120 -12.64 -17.76 11.16
C ASN A 120 -12.09 -18.98 10.43
N ASP A 121 -11.18 -18.79 9.46
CA ASP A 121 -10.66 -19.87 8.62
C ASP A 121 -9.34 -20.43 9.14
N LEU A 122 -8.38 -19.54 9.48
CA LEU A 122 -7.04 -19.93 9.91
C LEU A 122 -6.97 -20.20 11.42
N LYS A 123 -8.00 -19.78 12.20
CA LYS A 123 -8.04 -19.95 13.66
C LYS A 123 -6.78 -19.41 14.36
N VAL A 124 -6.31 -18.25 13.93
CA VAL A 124 -5.17 -17.56 14.56
C VAL A 124 -5.57 -17.09 15.96
N LYS A 125 -4.75 -17.41 16.97
CA LYS A 125 -5.03 -17.10 18.38
C LYS A 125 -4.92 -15.60 18.67
N HIS A 126 -3.88 -14.96 18.15
CA HIS A 126 -3.54 -13.56 18.40
C HIS A 126 -3.66 -12.75 17.11
N VAL A 127 -4.88 -12.37 16.77
CA VAL A 127 -5.16 -11.52 15.60
C VAL A 127 -6.05 -10.35 16.03
N GLU A 128 -5.69 -9.16 15.57
CA GLU A 128 -6.45 -7.93 15.73
C GLU A 128 -6.69 -7.29 14.36
N GLN A 129 -7.79 -6.60 14.23
CA GLN A 129 -8.05 -5.76 13.07
C GLN A 129 -7.46 -4.38 13.35
N GLY A 130 -6.59 -3.94 12.49
CA GLY A 130 -6.04 -2.60 12.43
C GLY A 130 -6.23 -2.02 11.04
N HIS A 131 -5.32 -1.13 10.66
CA HIS A 131 -5.35 -0.38 9.42
C HIS A 131 -4.02 -0.48 8.66
N ASP A 132 -3.98 0.06 7.44
CA ASP A 132 -2.73 0.16 6.69
C ASP A 132 -1.85 1.25 7.33
N LEU A 133 -0.58 0.92 7.60
CA LEU A 133 0.37 1.88 8.20
C LEU A 133 0.61 3.13 7.34
N ALA A 134 0.19 3.11 6.08
CA ALA A 134 0.26 4.28 5.21
C ALA A 134 -0.69 5.42 5.63
N TRP A 135 -1.62 5.17 6.56
CA TRP A 135 -2.45 6.22 7.16
C TRP A 135 -1.68 7.13 8.12
N PHE A 136 -0.53 6.70 8.65
CA PHE A 136 0.32 7.56 9.45
C PHE A 136 1.02 8.64 8.64
N ASP A 137 1.48 9.68 9.35
CA ASP A 137 2.31 10.70 8.76
C ASP A 137 3.67 10.10 8.36
N LEU A 138 4.15 10.50 7.21
CA LEU A 138 5.44 10.05 6.71
C LEU A 138 6.58 10.85 7.35
N PRO A 139 7.76 10.23 7.54
CA PRO A 139 8.95 10.98 7.95
C PRO A 139 9.18 12.18 7.03
N LYS A 140 9.48 13.34 7.62
CA LYS A 140 9.69 14.62 6.91
C LYS A 140 8.44 15.21 6.24
N GLN A 141 7.25 14.66 6.48
CA GLN A 141 6.00 15.30 6.06
C GLN A 141 5.84 16.62 6.81
N SER A 142 5.82 17.74 6.09
CA SER A 142 5.78 19.09 6.69
C SER A 142 5.24 20.13 5.71
N ASN A 143 4.76 21.25 6.25
CA ASN A 143 4.34 22.39 5.43
C ASN A 143 5.49 22.98 4.60
N TYR A 144 6.72 22.92 5.12
CA TYR A 144 7.92 23.32 4.35
C TYR A 144 8.12 22.44 3.12
N LEU A 145 7.97 21.12 3.26
CA LEU A 145 8.10 20.21 2.12
C LEU A 145 7.00 20.44 1.09
N LYS A 146 5.75 20.68 1.54
CA LYS A 146 4.64 21.06 0.65
C LYS A 146 4.99 22.31 -0.16
N TYR A 147 5.39 23.38 0.51
CA TYR A 147 5.80 24.63 -0.16
C TYR A 147 6.93 24.38 -1.17
N LYS A 148 7.95 23.60 -0.79
CA LYS A 148 9.08 23.27 -1.67
C LYS A 148 8.62 22.55 -2.93
N MET A 149 7.70 21.58 -2.81
CA MET A 149 7.23 20.80 -3.95
C MET A 149 6.32 21.63 -4.88
N ILE A 150 5.41 22.42 -4.31
CA ILE A 150 4.57 23.36 -5.07
C ILE A 150 5.45 24.31 -5.89
N LYS A 151 6.42 24.94 -5.24
CA LYS A 151 7.34 25.87 -5.92
C LYS A 151 8.18 25.18 -6.99
N LYS A 152 8.68 23.99 -6.72
CA LYS A 152 9.53 23.22 -7.66
C LYS A 152 8.82 22.96 -8.99
N TYR A 153 7.52 22.66 -8.93
CA TYR A 153 6.74 22.27 -10.10
C TYR A 153 5.80 23.38 -10.61
N GLY A 154 5.87 24.59 -10.05
CA GLY A 154 5.02 25.72 -10.46
C GLY A 154 3.54 25.43 -10.26
N LEU A 155 3.18 24.73 -9.17
CA LEU A 155 1.81 24.36 -8.84
C LEU A 155 1.15 25.42 -7.95
N GLU A 156 -0.19 25.52 -8.04
CA GLU A 156 -1.00 26.33 -7.15
C GLU A 156 -1.91 25.42 -6.33
N GLU A 157 -1.95 25.66 -5.03
CA GLU A 157 -2.77 24.84 -4.11
C GLU A 157 -4.25 24.85 -4.50
N ASN A 158 -4.87 23.66 -4.49
CA ASN A 158 -6.26 23.41 -4.89
C ASN A 158 -6.61 23.77 -6.34
N LYS A 159 -5.62 23.97 -7.21
CA LYS A 159 -5.84 24.34 -8.63
C LYS A 159 -5.52 23.23 -9.62
N TYR A 160 -5.07 22.07 -9.15
CA TYR A 160 -4.68 20.97 -10.03
C TYR A 160 -5.26 19.62 -9.57
N ILE A 161 -5.36 18.72 -10.52
CA ILE A 161 -5.71 17.32 -10.30
C ILE A 161 -4.46 16.48 -10.52
N THR A 162 -4.20 15.52 -9.61
CA THR A 162 -3.11 14.58 -9.80
C THR A 162 -3.64 13.27 -10.37
N ILE A 163 -3.08 12.83 -11.49
CA ILE A 163 -3.42 11.56 -12.14
C ILE A 163 -2.23 10.61 -12.04
N ILE A 164 -2.47 9.43 -11.51
CA ILE A 164 -1.47 8.38 -11.28
C ILE A 164 -1.87 7.11 -12.03
N PRO A 165 -1.54 7.00 -13.33
CA PRO A 165 -1.79 5.77 -14.10
C PRO A 165 -0.82 4.67 -13.67
N SER A 166 -1.14 3.41 -14.00
CA SER A 166 -0.31 2.27 -13.67
C SER A 166 0.30 1.62 -14.91
N ALA A 167 1.56 1.22 -14.83
CA ALA A 167 2.19 0.36 -15.84
C ALA A 167 1.68 -1.10 -15.81
N LEU A 168 0.89 -1.48 -14.80
CA LEU A 168 0.29 -2.81 -14.70
C LEU A 168 -0.96 -2.95 -15.58
N VAL A 169 -0.89 -2.53 -16.84
CA VAL A 169 -2.01 -2.45 -17.78
C VAL A 169 -2.81 -3.76 -17.84
N LYS A 170 -2.13 -4.91 -17.87
CA LYS A 170 -2.77 -6.23 -17.95
C LYS A 170 -3.62 -6.62 -16.72
N HIS A 171 -3.53 -5.87 -15.62
CA HIS A 171 -4.42 -6.06 -14.48
C HIS A 171 -5.75 -5.31 -14.63
N TYR A 172 -5.85 -4.44 -15.62
CA TYR A 172 -7.04 -3.64 -15.93
C TYR A 172 -7.73 -4.10 -17.19
N THR A 173 -6.96 -4.35 -18.24
CA THR A 173 -7.47 -4.83 -19.53
C THR A 173 -6.38 -5.57 -20.31
N SER A 174 -6.79 -6.54 -21.14
CA SER A 174 -5.91 -7.22 -22.10
C SER A 174 -5.52 -6.30 -23.27
N ASN A 175 -6.36 -5.30 -23.60
CA ASN A 175 -6.14 -4.34 -24.68
C ASN A 175 -5.47 -3.06 -24.16
N SER A 176 -4.17 -2.94 -24.40
CA SER A 176 -3.40 -1.75 -23.98
C SER A 176 -3.82 -0.46 -24.71
N GLU A 177 -4.33 -0.56 -25.94
CA GLU A 177 -4.77 0.64 -26.68
C GLU A 177 -6.02 1.25 -26.03
N ASP A 178 -6.98 0.44 -25.60
CA ASP A 178 -8.17 0.93 -24.90
C ASP A 178 -7.80 1.60 -23.58
N TYR A 179 -6.83 1.03 -22.84
CA TYR A 179 -6.31 1.63 -21.62
C TYR A 179 -5.72 3.04 -21.86
N PHE A 180 -4.80 3.16 -22.82
CA PHE A 180 -4.15 4.43 -23.08
C PHE A 180 -5.08 5.46 -23.76
N ASN A 181 -5.97 5.03 -24.62
CA ASN A 181 -6.96 5.90 -25.26
C ASN A 181 -8.00 6.41 -24.24
N SER A 182 -8.37 5.60 -23.26
CA SER A 182 -9.26 6.05 -22.18
C SER A 182 -8.60 7.11 -21.31
N TRP A 183 -7.33 6.95 -20.94
CA TRP A 183 -6.57 7.99 -20.26
C TRP A 183 -6.45 9.28 -21.07
N LYS A 184 -6.15 9.16 -22.37
CA LYS A 184 -6.14 10.31 -23.30
C LYS A 184 -7.47 11.07 -23.23
N LYS A 185 -8.58 10.38 -23.48
CA LYS A 185 -9.92 10.96 -23.50
C LYS A 185 -10.27 11.67 -22.18
N LEU A 186 -9.94 11.03 -21.05
CA LEU A 186 -10.16 11.59 -19.74
C LEU A 186 -9.36 12.87 -19.51
N ILE A 187 -8.07 12.85 -19.82
CA ILE A 187 -7.16 14.00 -19.63
C ILE A 187 -7.61 15.17 -20.50
N GLU A 188 -7.91 14.94 -21.77
CA GLU A 188 -8.39 15.97 -22.70
C GLU A 188 -9.72 16.58 -22.22
N LYS A 189 -10.64 15.79 -21.65
CA LYS A 189 -11.88 16.30 -21.08
C LYS A 189 -11.61 17.16 -19.85
N LEU A 190 -10.76 16.71 -18.90
CA LEU A 190 -10.43 17.48 -17.71
C LEU A 190 -9.69 18.80 -18.03
N GLN A 191 -8.91 18.83 -19.11
CA GLN A 191 -8.30 20.07 -19.60
C GLN A 191 -9.35 21.08 -20.07
N THR A 192 -10.45 20.65 -20.69
CA THR A 192 -11.54 21.56 -21.09
C THR A 192 -12.27 22.16 -19.90
N GLU A 193 -12.26 21.49 -18.75
CA GLU A 193 -12.80 21.93 -17.47
C GLU A 193 -11.85 22.88 -16.70
N LYS A 194 -10.74 23.28 -17.33
CA LYS A 194 -9.74 24.24 -16.84
C LYS A 194 -8.88 23.75 -15.65
N TYR A 195 -8.84 22.47 -15.37
CA TYR A 195 -7.90 21.95 -14.38
C TYR A 195 -6.46 21.95 -14.92
N GLN A 196 -5.52 22.33 -14.08
CA GLN A 196 -4.13 21.94 -14.30
C GLN A 196 -3.99 20.46 -13.93
N ILE A 197 -3.30 19.70 -14.76
CA ILE A 197 -3.14 18.25 -14.56
C ILE A 197 -1.70 17.94 -14.22
N VAL A 198 -1.50 17.17 -13.16
CA VAL A 198 -0.19 16.62 -12.78
C VAL A 198 -0.19 15.13 -13.06
N LEU A 199 0.62 14.68 -14.01
CA LEU A 199 0.88 13.26 -14.26
C LEU A 199 2.07 12.82 -13.43
N MET A 200 1.81 11.97 -12.42
CA MET A 200 2.81 11.57 -11.44
C MET A 200 2.99 10.06 -11.41
N PRO A 201 4.22 9.53 -11.60
CA PRO A 201 4.51 8.11 -11.37
C PRO A 201 4.55 7.82 -9.87
N HIS A 202 4.08 6.64 -9.48
CA HIS A 202 4.17 6.18 -8.10
C HIS A 202 5.13 5.01 -7.92
N VAL A 203 5.18 4.10 -8.89
CA VAL A 203 6.15 3.01 -8.93
C VAL A 203 7.19 3.31 -10.00
N CYS A 204 8.45 3.48 -9.57
CA CYS A 204 9.59 3.69 -10.44
C CYS A 204 10.56 2.50 -10.22
N SER A 205 10.52 1.51 -11.10
CA SER A 205 11.30 0.27 -10.96
C SER A 205 11.75 -0.24 -12.33
N ASP A 206 11.72 -1.55 -12.53
CA ASP A 206 12.00 -2.15 -13.83
C ASP A 206 11.04 -1.67 -14.91
N ILE A 207 11.51 -1.54 -16.13
CA ILE A 207 10.82 -0.95 -17.29
C ILE A 207 9.37 -1.43 -17.45
N LYS A 208 9.08 -2.72 -17.17
CA LYS A 208 7.73 -3.30 -17.32
C LYS A 208 6.73 -2.95 -16.22
N LYS A 209 7.19 -2.35 -15.12
CA LYS A 209 6.35 -1.99 -13.95
C LYS A 209 6.46 -0.50 -13.61
N ASP A 210 7.24 0.25 -14.37
CA ASP A 210 7.55 1.65 -14.16
C ASP A 210 6.40 2.52 -14.70
N ASP A 211 5.74 3.26 -13.82
CA ASP A 211 4.62 4.13 -14.19
C ASP A 211 5.02 5.25 -15.14
N ARG A 212 6.30 5.63 -15.17
CA ARG A 212 6.82 6.60 -16.16
C ARG A 212 6.62 6.11 -17.59
N TRP A 213 6.73 4.79 -17.81
CA TRP A 213 6.42 4.23 -19.13
C TRP A 213 4.95 4.46 -19.50
N ALA A 214 4.01 4.18 -18.60
CA ALA A 214 2.59 4.40 -18.85
C ALA A 214 2.27 5.88 -19.11
N ILE A 215 2.85 6.79 -18.31
CA ILE A 215 2.73 8.23 -18.51
C ILE A 215 3.26 8.65 -19.88
N ASN A 216 4.41 8.14 -20.32
CA ASN A 216 4.98 8.43 -21.62
C ASN A 216 4.09 7.93 -22.78
N GLU A 217 3.49 6.75 -22.64
CA GLU A 217 2.55 6.23 -23.65
C GLU A 217 1.28 7.08 -23.74
N ILE A 218 0.76 7.58 -22.63
CA ILE A 218 -0.34 8.54 -22.59
C ILE A 218 0.08 9.86 -23.25
N ALA A 219 1.25 10.41 -22.88
CA ALA A 219 1.76 11.69 -23.37
C ALA A 219 1.97 11.74 -24.90
N LYS A 220 2.31 10.59 -25.50
CA LYS A 220 2.43 10.46 -26.97
C LYS A 220 1.10 10.59 -27.69
N ARG A 221 -0.01 10.26 -27.04
CA ARG A 221 -1.35 10.24 -27.61
C ARG A 221 -2.12 11.54 -27.42
N LEU A 222 -1.71 12.39 -26.47
CA LEU A 222 -2.38 13.66 -26.18
C LEU A 222 -2.29 14.64 -27.35
N LEU A 223 -3.39 15.30 -27.68
CA LEU A 223 -3.45 16.34 -28.71
C LEU A 223 -2.74 17.62 -28.25
N SER A 224 -2.81 17.93 -26.96
CA SER A 224 -2.14 19.07 -26.34
C SER A 224 -1.56 18.71 -25.00
N LYS A 225 -0.38 19.23 -24.70
CA LYS A 225 0.25 19.11 -23.37
C LYS A 225 0.12 20.42 -22.56
N ASN A 226 -0.63 21.37 -23.06
CA ASN A 226 -0.87 22.62 -22.35
C ASN A 226 -1.53 22.34 -21.01
N ASN A 227 -1.09 23.03 -19.96
CA ASN A 227 -1.62 22.88 -18.61
C ASN A 227 -1.44 21.45 -17.99
N ILE A 228 -0.44 20.70 -18.51
CA ILE A 228 -0.05 19.41 -17.96
C ILE A 228 1.38 19.50 -17.44
N ILE A 229 1.57 19.05 -16.19
CA ILE A 229 2.89 18.92 -15.58
C ILE A 229 3.24 17.44 -15.47
N PHE A 230 4.38 17.06 -16.01
CA PHE A 230 4.90 15.71 -15.94
C PHE A 230 5.95 15.61 -14.84
N ILE A 231 5.71 14.75 -13.86
CA ILE A 231 6.72 14.43 -12.84
C ILE A 231 7.60 13.31 -13.40
N GLU A 232 8.79 13.66 -13.86
CA GLU A 232 9.71 12.72 -14.53
C GLU A 232 10.60 11.95 -13.55
N GLY A 233 10.92 12.55 -12.41
CA GLY A 233 11.83 12.00 -11.41
C GLY A 233 11.19 11.02 -10.46
N MET A 234 12.04 10.20 -9.82
CA MET A 234 11.63 9.42 -8.65
C MET A 234 11.52 10.35 -7.45
N LEU A 235 10.35 10.37 -6.82
CA LEU A 235 10.07 11.14 -5.62
C LEU A 235 10.14 10.25 -4.38
N LEU A 236 10.53 10.82 -3.25
CA LEU A 236 10.34 10.19 -1.96
C LEU A 236 8.84 10.11 -1.62
N PRO A 237 8.40 9.13 -0.81
CA PRO A 237 6.99 9.02 -0.43
C PRO A 237 6.41 10.33 0.18
N SER A 238 7.18 11.02 1.01
CA SER A 238 6.78 12.32 1.58
C SER A 238 6.68 13.44 0.55
N GLU A 239 7.48 13.42 -0.50
CA GLU A 239 7.39 14.37 -1.62
C GLU A 239 6.14 14.11 -2.47
N CYS A 240 5.87 12.82 -2.79
CA CYS A 240 4.63 12.43 -3.48
C CYS A 240 3.41 12.89 -2.69
N ARG A 241 3.37 12.58 -1.38
CA ARG A 241 2.25 12.98 -0.51
C ARG A 241 2.12 14.49 -0.41
N SER A 242 3.22 15.23 -0.42
CA SER A 242 3.17 16.70 -0.42
C SER A 242 2.49 17.26 -1.67
N ILE A 243 2.76 16.71 -2.85
CA ILE A 243 2.07 17.09 -4.08
C ILE A 243 0.58 16.72 -3.98
N LEU A 244 0.26 15.48 -3.58
CA LEU A 244 -1.13 15.03 -3.45
C LEU A 244 -1.94 15.88 -2.46
N SER A 245 -1.34 16.27 -1.34
CA SER A 245 -1.98 17.05 -0.29
C SER A 245 -2.35 18.50 -0.70
N CYS A 246 -1.71 19.01 -1.71
CA CYS A 246 -1.95 20.36 -2.22
C CYS A 246 -2.82 20.38 -3.49
N GLY A 247 -3.11 19.24 -4.09
CA GLY A 247 -4.05 19.12 -5.20
C GLY A 247 -5.50 19.31 -4.75
N HIS A 248 -6.39 19.49 -5.71
CA HIS A 248 -7.82 19.54 -5.46
C HIS A 248 -8.35 18.13 -5.15
N PHE A 249 -8.13 17.20 -6.05
CA PHE A 249 -8.35 15.77 -5.85
C PHE A 249 -7.37 14.93 -6.69
N SER A 250 -7.41 13.61 -6.57
CA SER A 250 -6.59 12.73 -7.40
C SER A 250 -7.38 11.60 -8.05
N ILE A 251 -6.83 11.04 -9.14
CA ILE A 251 -7.32 9.84 -9.82
C ILE A 251 -6.17 8.84 -9.85
N SER A 252 -6.31 7.72 -9.19
CA SER A 252 -5.18 6.83 -8.94
C SER A 252 -5.45 5.37 -9.25
N CYS A 253 -4.53 4.75 -10.01
CA CYS A 253 -4.40 3.31 -10.20
C CYS A 253 -3.51 2.64 -9.13
N ARG A 254 -2.97 3.38 -8.17
CA ARG A 254 -2.08 2.87 -7.13
C ARG A 254 -2.69 3.07 -5.75
N MET A 255 -2.86 1.99 -4.99
CA MET A 255 -3.50 2.01 -3.67
C MET A 255 -2.82 3.01 -2.72
N HIS A 256 -1.51 2.93 -2.56
CA HIS A 256 -0.80 3.78 -1.61
C HIS A 256 -0.75 5.27 -2.01
N SER A 257 -0.86 5.61 -3.29
CA SER A 257 -1.03 7.01 -3.70
C SER A 257 -2.46 7.49 -3.40
N ALA A 258 -3.46 6.62 -3.55
CA ALA A 258 -4.82 6.94 -3.13
C ALA A 258 -4.88 7.16 -1.60
N ILE A 259 -4.31 6.25 -0.80
CA ILE A 259 -4.20 6.44 0.66
C ILE A 259 -3.47 7.75 0.99
N SER A 260 -2.38 8.07 0.30
CA SER A 260 -1.61 9.30 0.53
C SER A 260 -2.41 10.58 0.27
N SER A 261 -3.33 10.57 -0.68
CA SER A 261 -4.27 11.67 -0.90
C SER A 261 -5.31 11.74 0.22
N LEU A 262 -5.99 10.62 0.48
CA LEU A 262 -7.05 10.51 1.48
C LEU A 262 -6.55 10.84 2.89
N GLN A 263 -5.34 10.39 3.24
CA GLN A 263 -4.69 10.69 4.52
C GLN A 263 -4.52 12.19 4.79
N THR A 264 -4.46 12.98 3.73
CA THR A 264 -4.40 14.45 3.80
C THR A 264 -5.77 15.12 3.54
N ALA A 265 -6.84 14.36 3.73
CA ALA A 265 -8.21 14.78 3.50
C ALA A 265 -8.50 15.27 2.07
N LYS A 266 -7.75 14.78 1.07
CA LYS A 266 -8.01 15.08 -0.33
C LYS A 266 -8.76 13.92 -1.00
N PRO A 267 -9.91 14.19 -1.66
CA PRO A 267 -10.67 13.14 -2.34
C PRO A 267 -9.83 12.42 -3.38
N THR A 268 -10.09 11.14 -3.57
CA THR A 268 -9.37 10.32 -4.56
C THR A 268 -10.32 9.35 -5.23
N ILE A 269 -10.36 9.35 -6.56
CA ILE A 269 -11.00 8.30 -7.34
C ILE A 269 -9.98 7.18 -7.50
N ALA A 270 -10.19 6.04 -6.83
CA ALA A 270 -9.29 4.90 -6.86
C ALA A 270 -9.76 3.85 -7.87
N LEU A 271 -8.94 3.58 -8.89
CA LEU A 271 -9.18 2.54 -9.89
C LEU A 271 -8.58 1.24 -9.39
N SER A 272 -9.43 0.35 -8.90
CA SER A 272 -9.04 -0.92 -8.31
C SER A 272 -8.75 -1.98 -9.36
N TYR A 273 -7.68 -2.74 -9.16
CA TYR A 273 -7.40 -3.97 -9.90
C TYR A 273 -7.37 -5.21 -8.99
N SER A 274 -7.72 -5.07 -7.72
CA SER A 274 -7.71 -6.18 -6.76
C SER A 274 -8.59 -5.88 -5.54
N ILE A 275 -9.04 -6.93 -4.89
CA ILE A 275 -9.93 -6.89 -3.72
C ILE A 275 -9.41 -6.03 -2.54
N LYS A 276 -8.09 -5.82 -2.44
CA LYS A 276 -7.49 -5.03 -1.35
C LYS A 276 -7.92 -3.56 -1.32
N TYR A 277 -8.34 -2.99 -2.46
CA TYR A 277 -8.82 -1.60 -2.49
C TYR A 277 -10.17 -1.46 -1.76
N ALA A 278 -11.02 -2.47 -1.88
CA ALA A 278 -12.30 -2.48 -1.19
C ALA A 278 -12.10 -2.51 0.33
N GLY A 279 -11.18 -3.35 0.83
CA GLY A 279 -10.87 -3.44 2.26
C GLY A 279 -10.19 -2.19 2.81
N VAL A 280 -9.08 -1.79 2.19
CA VAL A 280 -8.20 -0.73 2.73
C VAL A 280 -8.73 0.68 2.43
N ILE A 281 -9.39 0.92 1.28
CA ILE A 281 -9.90 2.26 0.95
C ILE A 281 -11.38 2.37 1.30
N SER A 282 -12.25 1.52 0.72
CA SER A 282 -13.68 1.63 0.97
C SER A 282 -14.04 1.32 2.43
N GLY A 283 -13.39 0.30 3.02
CA GLY A 283 -13.62 -0.12 4.40
C GLY A 283 -13.14 0.93 5.40
N ASP A 284 -11.89 1.38 5.27
CA ASP A 284 -11.30 2.31 6.23
C ASP A 284 -11.99 3.67 6.21
N VAL A 285 -12.15 4.30 5.04
CA VAL A 285 -12.73 5.66 4.98
C VAL A 285 -14.25 5.68 4.85
N GLY A 286 -14.91 4.52 4.67
CA GLY A 286 -16.37 4.46 4.55
C GLY A 286 -16.93 5.08 3.27
N MET A 287 -16.10 5.22 2.22
CA MET A 287 -16.48 5.88 0.97
C MET A 287 -16.32 4.97 -0.25
N PRO A 288 -17.14 3.91 -0.37
CA PRO A 288 -17.08 3.01 -1.53
C PRO A 288 -17.39 3.73 -2.86
N SER A 289 -18.09 4.87 -2.80
CA SER A 289 -18.38 5.70 -3.98
C SER A 289 -17.11 6.24 -4.65
N LEU A 290 -15.99 6.31 -3.96
CA LEU A 290 -14.70 6.78 -4.50
C LEU A 290 -13.85 5.66 -5.12
N VAL A 291 -14.26 4.39 -5.02
CA VAL A 291 -13.55 3.26 -5.61
C VAL A 291 -14.30 2.77 -6.86
N ILE A 292 -13.56 2.48 -7.92
CA ILE A 292 -14.05 1.86 -9.14
C ILE A 292 -13.36 0.51 -9.29
N ASP A 293 -14.11 -0.58 -9.39
CA ASP A 293 -13.54 -1.85 -9.87
C ASP A 293 -13.26 -1.72 -11.36
N ALA A 294 -12.00 -1.61 -11.70
CA ALA A 294 -11.53 -1.36 -13.06
C ALA A 294 -10.99 -2.64 -13.73
N THR A 295 -11.35 -3.82 -13.22
CA THR A 295 -10.96 -5.12 -13.79
C THR A 295 -11.86 -5.61 -14.91
N ASP A 296 -13.05 -4.99 -15.09
CA ASP A 296 -13.91 -5.29 -16.22
C ASP A 296 -13.35 -4.66 -17.50
N GLU A 297 -12.89 -5.50 -18.42
CA GLU A 297 -12.31 -5.07 -19.70
C GLU A 297 -13.24 -4.18 -20.53
N LYS A 298 -14.56 -4.44 -20.47
CA LYS A 298 -15.57 -3.66 -21.20
C LYS A 298 -15.61 -2.19 -20.77
N LEU A 299 -15.25 -1.90 -19.54
CA LEU A 299 -15.17 -0.51 -19.07
C LEU A 299 -14.10 0.28 -19.82
N TRP A 300 -12.97 -0.37 -20.16
CA TRP A 300 -11.87 0.30 -20.87
C TRP A 300 -12.18 0.51 -22.36
N GLU A 301 -13.01 -0.33 -22.95
CA GLU A 301 -13.50 -0.12 -24.31
C GLU A 301 -14.36 1.13 -24.41
N ASN A 302 -15.40 1.21 -23.56
CA ASN A 302 -16.39 2.30 -23.61
C ASN A 302 -17.11 2.45 -22.25
N GLY A 303 -16.58 3.20 -21.32
CA GLY A 303 -17.32 3.42 -20.06
C GLY A 303 -16.52 4.00 -18.93
N ILE A 304 -15.24 3.63 -18.80
CA ILE A 304 -14.42 4.06 -17.66
C ILE A 304 -14.33 5.58 -17.53
N VAL A 305 -14.24 6.28 -18.67
CA VAL A 305 -14.15 7.76 -18.70
C VAL A 305 -15.42 8.38 -18.16
N GLU A 306 -16.58 7.84 -18.56
CA GLU A 306 -17.88 8.37 -18.09
C GLU A 306 -18.07 8.11 -16.59
N ILE A 307 -17.73 6.91 -16.11
CA ILE A 307 -17.82 6.60 -14.67
C ILE A 307 -16.90 7.51 -13.86
N ILE A 308 -15.68 7.76 -14.33
CA ILE A 308 -14.77 8.70 -13.66
C ILE A 308 -15.35 10.10 -13.64
N ASN A 309 -15.91 10.58 -14.75
CA ASN A 309 -16.52 11.92 -14.82
C ASN A 309 -17.72 12.08 -13.87
N GLN A 310 -18.55 11.04 -13.74
CA GLN A 310 -19.65 11.06 -12.76
C GLN A 310 -19.11 11.19 -11.33
N LYS A 311 -17.98 10.52 -11.02
CA LYS A 311 -17.35 10.65 -9.70
C LYS A 311 -16.65 11.99 -9.52
N VAL A 312 -16.06 12.58 -10.57
CA VAL A 312 -15.55 13.95 -10.54
C VAL A 312 -16.69 14.91 -10.19
N SER A 313 -17.82 14.82 -10.90
CA SER A 313 -19.00 15.65 -10.61
C SER A 313 -19.51 15.44 -9.17
N HIS A 314 -19.50 14.20 -8.66
CA HIS A 314 -19.87 13.91 -7.28
C HIS A 314 -18.91 14.57 -6.28
N ILE A 315 -17.59 14.52 -6.51
CA ILE A 315 -16.59 15.17 -5.68
C ILE A 315 -16.81 16.69 -5.68
N GLU A 316 -16.98 17.31 -6.86
CA GLU A 316 -17.18 18.75 -6.97
C GLU A 316 -18.42 19.23 -6.23
N ASN A 317 -19.53 18.53 -6.37
CA ASN A 317 -20.80 18.89 -5.74
C ASN A 317 -20.78 18.69 -4.21
N ASN A 318 -19.93 17.82 -3.68
CA ASN A 318 -19.91 17.45 -2.26
C ASN A 318 -18.52 17.65 -1.62
N TYR A 319 -17.66 18.48 -2.20
CA TYR A 319 -16.25 18.60 -1.85
C TYR A 319 -16.01 18.82 -0.35
N ASN A 320 -16.70 19.80 0.24
CA ASN A 320 -16.53 20.13 1.65
C ASN A 320 -17.02 19.01 2.59
N GLU A 321 -18.12 18.35 2.24
CA GLU A 321 -18.65 17.23 3.01
C GLU A 321 -17.67 16.06 2.99
N ILE A 322 -17.17 15.71 1.81
CA ILE A 322 -16.19 14.62 1.62
C ILE A 322 -14.90 14.92 2.38
N THR A 323 -14.33 16.12 2.24
CA THR A 323 -13.07 16.49 2.91
C THR A 323 -13.20 16.51 4.43
N ASN A 324 -14.29 17.01 4.98
CA ASN A 324 -14.55 17.03 6.42
C ASN A 324 -14.71 15.59 6.96
N SER A 325 -15.45 14.75 6.25
CA SER A 325 -15.65 13.35 6.62
C SER A 325 -14.32 12.57 6.56
N LEU A 326 -13.52 12.80 5.52
CA LEU A 326 -12.17 12.20 5.39
C LEU A 326 -11.26 12.61 6.55
N SER A 327 -11.21 13.91 6.89
CA SER A 327 -10.37 14.40 7.98
C SER A 327 -10.70 13.70 9.29
N LYS A 328 -11.98 13.68 9.65
CA LYS A 328 -12.43 12.99 10.87
C LYS A 328 -12.07 11.50 10.86
N ARG A 329 -12.34 10.82 9.75
CA ARG A 329 -12.10 9.38 9.66
C ARG A 329 -10.62 9.03 9.70
N VAL A 330 -9.76 9.84 9.09
CA VAL A 330 -8.29 9.65 9.16
C VAL A 330 -7.78 9.81 10.58
N ASP A 331 -8.31 10.77 11.35
CA ASP A 331 -7.93 10.93 12.75
C ASP A 331 -8.35 9.70 13.58
N GLU A 332 -9.58 9.20 13.40
CA GLU A 332 -10.06 7.97 14.03
C GLU A 332 -9.14 6.76 13.70
N ILE A 333 -8.77 6.57 12.43
CA ILE A 333 -7.87 5.50 11.99
C ILE A 333 -6.51 5.60 12.68
N LYS A 334 -5.94 6.81 12.76
CA LYS A 334 -4.66 7.04 13.42
C LYS A 334 -4.73 6.72 14.91
N ASP A 335 -5.81 7.09 15.57
CA ASP A 335 -6.01 6.83 16.99
C ASP A 335 -6.18 5.34 17.27
N ASP A 336 -6.96 4.62 16.46
CA ASP A 336 -7.14 3.18 16.58
C ASP A 336 -5.81 2.43 16.41
N GLU A 337 -5.03 2.77 15.38
CA GLU A 337 -3.74 2.14 15.13
C GLU A 337 -2.71 2.49 16.22
N ASN A 338 -2.67 3.74 16.70
CA ASN A 338 -1.82 4.14 17.81
C ASN A 338 -2.13 3.35 19.09
N ASN A 339 -3.40 3.10 19.38
CA ASN A 339 -3.82 2.30 20.52
C ASN A 339 -3.31 0.84 20.41
N ILE A 340 -3.34 0.26 19.21
CA ILE A 340 -2.79 -1.08 18.96
C ILE A 340 -1.28 -1.08 19.16
N LEU A 341 -0.57 -0.12 18.57
CA LEU A 341 0.89 -0.02 18.67
C LEU A 341 1.37 0.19 20.12
N ASN A 342 0.66 1.03 20.89
CA ASN A 342 0.98 1.27 22.30
C ASN A 342 0.84 -0.02 23.11
N ARG A 343 -0.26 -0.78 22.95
CA ARG A 343 -0.42 -2.08 23.63
C ARG A 343 0.71 -3.06 23.27
N TYR A 344 1.18 -3.06 22.03
CA TYR A 344 2.28 -3.92 21.62
C TYR A 344 3.62 -3.44 22.18
N ALA A 345 3.83 -2.15 22.27
CA ALA A 345 5.00 -1.58 22.96
C ALA A 345 5.03 -1.98 24.44
N ASP A 346 3.88 -1.95 25.13
CA ASP A 346 3.76 -2.39 26.51
C ASP A 346 4.10 -3.88 26.65
N ILE A 347 3.56 -4.75 25.76
CA ILE A 347 3.89 -6.18 25.76
C ILE A 347 5.40 -6.42 25.56
N ILE A 348 6.05 -5.65 24.67
CA ILE A 348 7.50 -5.77 24.45
C ILE A 348 8.26 -5.34 25.71
N ASN A 349 7.88 -4.22 26.34
CA ASN A 349 8.54 -3.70 27.53
C ASN A 349 8.40 -4.63 28.73
N GLU A 350 7.22 -5.20 28.96
CA GLU A 350 6.98 -6.16 30.05
C GLU A 350 7.79 -7.45 29.93
N ASN A 351 8.08 -7.85 28.68
CA ASN A 351 8.84 -9.07 28.40
C ASN A 351 10.33 -8.84 28.13
N LYS A 352 10.79 -7.59 28.28
CA LYS A 352 12.18 -7.22 28.05
C LYS A 352 13.13 -8.02 28.93
N GLY A 353 14.08 -8.71 28.31
CA GLY A 353 15.07 -9.53 29.00
C GLY A 353 14.53 -10.84 29.61
N ARG A 354 13.28 -11.22 29.37
CA ARG A 354 12.71 -12.52 29.78
C ARG A 354 12.57 -13.46 28.57
N PRO A 355 12.70 -14.79 28.74
CA PRO A 355 12.29 -15.70 27.69
C PRO A 355 10.78 -15.50 27.45
N PHE A 356 10.40 -15.41 26.19
CA PHE A 356 9.00 -15.19 25.79
C PHE A 356 8.15 -16.38 26.25
N SER A 357 7.40 -16.20 27.32
CA SER A 357 6.38 -17.18 27.78
C SER A 357 5.07 -16.95 27.04
N GLU A 358 4.38 -18.02 26.73
CA GLU A 358 3.11 -18.06 25.97
C GLU A 358 2.01 -17.15 26.52
#